data_38231b4a541fa3527ba3810ba6f64c9f
#
_entry.id   38231b4a541fa3527ba3810ba6f64c9f
#
_cell.length_a   1.000
_cell.length_b   1.000
_cell.length_c   1.000
_cell.angle_alpha   90.00
_cell.angle_beta   90.00
_cell.angle_gamma   90.00
#
_symmetry.space_group_name_H-M   'P 1'
#
loop_
_entity.id
_entity.type
_entity.pdbx_description
1 polymer ?
#
loop_
_entity_poly.entity_id
_entity_poly.type
_entity_poly.pdbx_seq_one_letter_code
_entity_poly.pdbx_strand_id
1 'polypeptide(L)'
;MPMRLRAEKKMRKLLIEHLKTRKVLGARIAKEPKTAQDLEQLGLAPQVYMFKNLFSGQVLYSQVPAFHQTQIDEQFPRPNWENRKPSRRNDLWRVMCVATFDNYEYALAAYKGLVQLRQARDVFQQKEAKSLRRKDNEGNTWYSGQYRPTYSQEAVADLAHVVDEFELANTKLQWENLWRKGEDQHWRLDLVEHDSLPPFNPRDQSILLDDLRARAVQEFAKLREAEAVEKQVEESVVA
;
A
#
# COMPACT_ATOMS: atom_id res chain seq x y z
N MET A 1 -27.51 32.87 19.99
CA MET A 1 -26.60 32.52 18.86
C MET A 1 -25.10 32.41 19.20
N PRO A 2 -24.47 33.14 20.11
CA PRO A 2 -23.00 33.01 20.33
C PRO A 2 -22.54 31.71 21.02
N MET A 3 -23.38 31.02 21.79
CA MET A 3 -23.01 29.75 22.47
C MET A 3 -22.84 28.58 21.52
N ARG A 4 -23.68 28.44 20.50
CA ARG A 4 -23.61 27.35 19.49
C ARG A 4 -22.29 27.40 18.69
N LEU A 5 -21.89 28.57 18.24
CA LEU A 5 -20.63 28.81 17.52
C LEU A 5 -19.38 28.49 18.36
N ARG A 6 -19.44 28.76 19.70
CA ARG A 6 -18.34 28.36 20.60
C ARG A 6 -18.24 26.87 20.80
N ALA A 7 -19.37 26.16 20.92
CA ALA A 7 -19.42 24.71 21.03
C ALA A 7 -18.89 24.03 19.75
N GLU A 8 -19.32 24.48 18.58
CA GLU A 8 -18.84 23.96 17.30
C GLU A 8 -17.33 24.18 17.11
N LYS A 9 -16.81 25.36 17.43
CA LYS A 9 -15.37 25.65 17.40
C LYS A 9 -14.58 24.74 18.36
N LYS A 10 -15.11 24.48 19.56
CA LYS A 10 -14.49 23.60 20.54
C LYS A 10 -14.48 22.15 20.07
N MET A 11 -15.61 21.66 19.54
CA MET A 11 -15.71 20.31 18.94
C MET A 11 -14.76 20.14 17.76
N ARG A 12 -14.69 21.11 16.87
CA ARG A 12 -13.77 21.10 15.73
C ARG A 12 -12.31 21.07 16.17
N LYS A 13 -11.96 21.82 17.23
CA LYS A 13 -10.60 21.80 17.79
C LYS A 13 -10.25 20.44 18.39
N LEU A 14 -11.15 19.83 19.15
CA LEU A 14 -10.97 18.50 19.73
C LEU A 14 -10.83 17.43 18.63
N LEU A 15 -11.63 17.51 17.58
CA LEU A 15 -11.53 16.60 16.44
C LEU A 15 -10.17 16.73 15.74
N ILE A 16 -9.69 17.95 15.52
CA ILE A 16 -8.37 18.21 14.92
C ILE A 16 -7.24 17.66 15.81
N GLU A 17 -7.33 17.84 17.13
CA GLU A 17 -6.36 17.27 18.07
C GLU A 17 -6.38 15.74 18.07
N HIS A 18 -7.56 15.14 18.07
CA HIS A 18 -7.72 13.68 17.98
C HIS A 18 -7.12 13.14 16.69
N LEU A 19 -7.40 13.76 15.54
CA LEU A 19 -6.82 13.36 14.25
C LEU A 19 -5.30 13.51 14.23
N LYS A 20 -4.75 14.56 14.85
CA LYS A 20 -3.30 14.73 14.96
C LYS A 20 -2.67 13.62 15.80
N THR A 21 -3.24 13.31 16.95
CA THR A 21 -2.77 12.26 17.87
C THR A 21 -2.81 10.89 17.18
N ARG A 22 -3.91 10.59 16.48
CA ARG A 22 -4.09 9.35 15.73
C ARG A 22 -3.06 9.22 14.60
N LYS A 23 -2.77 10.31 13.88
CA LYS A 23 -1.75 10.34 12.83
C LYS A 23 -0.34 10.12 13.37
N VAL A 24 -0.01 10.73 14.51
CA VAL A 24 1.29 10.52 15.16
C VAL A 24 1.44 9.09 15.66
N LEU A 25 0.39 8.52 16.26
CA LEU A 25 0.39 7.12 16.70
C LEU A 25 0.54 6.16 15.52
N GLY A 26 -0.21 6.37 14.44
CA GLY A 26 -0.08 5.58 13.21
C GLY A 26 1.32 5.64 12.61
N ALA A 27 1.94 6.82 12.57
CA ALA A 27 3.31 6.98 12.08
C ALA A 27 4.35 6.31 12.99
N ARG A 28 4.13 6.27 14.31
CA ARG A 28 5.00 5.51 15.24
C ARG A 28 4.88 4.01 15.01
N ILE A 29 3.65 3.51 14.85
CA ILE A 29 3.40 2.09 14.55
C ILE A 29 4.03 1.71 13.21
N ALA A 30 4.02 2.61 12.22
CA ALA A 30 4.59 2.36 10.89
C ALA A 30 6.14 2.34 10.86
N LYS A 31 6.83 2.73 11.93
CA LYS A 31 8.29 2.92 11.93
C LYS A 31 9.09 1.67 11.61
N GLU A 32 8.63 0.50 12.03
CA GLU A 32 9.36 -0.76 11.91
C GLU A 32 8.59 -1.76 11.06
N PRO A 33 9.27 -2.61 10.27
CA PRO A 33 8.60 -3.73 9.60
C PRO A 33 7.90 -4.61 10.62
N LYS A 34 6.68 -5.05 10.30
CA LYS A 34 5.87 -5.91 11.17
C LYS A 34 5.97 -7.36 10.70
N THR A 35 6.01 -8.28 11.66
CA THR A 35 5.78 -9.70 11.39
C THR A 35 4.28 -10.00 11.33
N ALA A 36 3.90 -11.20 10.86
CA ALA A 36 2.50 -11.62 10.88
C ALA A 36 1.90 -11.57 12.29
N GLN A 37 2.67 -12.03 13.29
CA GLN A 37 2.26 -11.98 14.69
C GLN A 37 2.11 -10.57 15.23
N ASP A 38 3.01 -9.64 14.84
CA ASP A 38 2.91 -8.24 15.26
C ASP A 38 1.65 -7.58 14.69
N LEU A 39 1.30 -7.88 13.43
CA LEU A 39 0.08 -7.36 12.79
C LEU A 39 -1.18 -7.86 13.51
N GLU A 40 -1.21 -9.13 13.88
CA GLU A 40 -2.31 -9.73 14.63
C GLU A 40 -2.43 -9.13 16.04
N GLN A 41 -1.32 -9.03 16.79
CA GLN A 41 -1.31 -8.44 18.12
C GLN A 41 -1.73 -6.95 18.14
N LEU A 42 -1.39 -6.21 17.10
CA LEU A 42 -1.81 -4.82 16.93
C LEU A 42 -3.27 -4.67 16.47
N GLY A 43 -3.97 -5.77 16.20
CA GLY A 43 -5.34 -5.75 15.68
C GLY A 43 -5.45 -5.03 14.34
N LEU A 44 -4.44 -5.21 13.47
CA LEU A 44 -4.42 -4.67 12.12
C LEU A 44 -4.95 -5.74 11.16
N ALA A 45 -5.61 -5.29 10.09
CA ALA A 45 -6.00 -6.20 9.02
C ALA A 45 -4.78 -6.59 8.15
N PRO A 46 -4.82 -7.75 7.45
CA PRO A 46 -3.78 -8.18 6.54
C PRO A 46 -3.79 -7.32 5.26
N GLN A 47 -3.29 -6.10 5.37
CA GLN A 47 -3.29 -5.10 4.30
C GLN A 47 -1.90 -4.55 3.99
N VAL A 48 -1.68 -4.22 2.72
CA VAL A 48 -0.52 -3.46 2.25
C VAL A 48 -0.99 -2.17 1.58
N TYR A 49 -0.45 -1.05 2.02
CA TYR A 49 -0.77 0.29 1.55
C TYR A 49 0.32 0.79 0.61
N MET A 50 -0.07 1.25 -0.56
CA MET A 50 0.82 1.85 -1.54
C MET A 50 0.60 3.36 -1.60
N PHE A 51 1.61 4.14 -1.19
CA PHE A 51 1.56 5.60 -1.21
C PHE A 51 2.40 6.13 -2.37
N LYS A 52 1.81 6.96 -3.22
CA LYS A 52 2.49 7.63 -4.32
C LYS A 52 2.90 9.03 -3.94
N ASN A 53 4.15 9.40 -4.22
CA ASN A 53 4.60 10.79 -4.14
C ASN A 53 4.07 11.60 -5.33
N LEU A 54 3.43 12.73 -5.07
CA LEU A 54 2.78 13.55 -6.09
C LEU A 54 3.77 14.19 -7.07
N PHE A 55 4.98 14.53 -6.63
CA PHE A 55 5.99 15.17 -7.47
C PHE A 55 6.90 14.18 -8.18
N SER A 56 7.44 13.21 -7.45
CA SER A 56 8.40 12.27 -8.02
C SER A 56 7.74 11.06 -8.68
N GLY A 57 6.47 10.78 -8.34
CA GLY A 57 5.77 9.58 -8.78
C GLY A 57 6.24 8.29 -8.12
N GLN A 58 7.25 8.34 -7.25
CA GLN A 58 7.76 7.18 -6.53
C GLN A 58 6.70 6.63 -5.57
N VAL A 59 6.71 5.32 -5.36
CA VAL A 59 5.71 4.62 -4.54
C VAL A 59 6.39 4.07 -3.30
N LEU A 60 5.79 4.27 -2.14
CA LEU A 60 6.20 3.76 -0.84
C LEU A 60 5.22 2.68 -0.40
N TYR A 61 5.72 1.58 0.15
CA TYR A 61 4.91 0.51 0.70
C TYR A 61 4.84 0.59 2.22
N SER A 62 3.68 0.30 2.79
CA SER A 62 3.48 0.27 4.24
C SER A 62 2.52 -0.85 4.62
N GLN A 63 2.75 -1.47 5.77
CA GLN A 63 1.88 -2.49 6.35
C GLN A 63 0.75 -1.90 7.22
N VAL A 64 0.74 -0.58 7.40
CA VAL A 64 -0.24 0.14 8.21
C VAL A 64 -0.75 1.36 7.46
N PRO A 65 -1.92 1.91 7.79
CA PRO A 65 -2.53 3.06 7.10
C PRO A 65 -1.78 4.38 7.32
N ALA A 66 -0.48 4.30 7.51
CA ALA A 66 0.42 5.43 7.70
C ALA A 66 1.84 5.03 7.28
N PHE A 67 2.74 5.98 7.23
CA PHE A 67 4.17 5.72 7.03
C PHE A 67 5.02 6.65 7.90
N HIS A 68 6.24 6.21 8.16
CA HIS A 68 7.25 6.99 8.88
C HIS A 68 8.38 7.39 7.93
N GLN A 69 9.09 8.47 8.27
CA GLN A 69 10.21 8.96 7.45
C GLN A 69 11.35 7.94 7.31
N THR A 70 11.54 7.08 8.31
CA THR A 70 12.54 6.00 8.24
C THR A 70 12.24 5.01 7.13
N GLN A 71 10.97 4.70 6.86
CA GLN A 71 10.58 3.83 5.74
C GLN A 71 10.94 4.43 4.38
N ILE A 72 10.89 5.77 4.24
CA ILE A 72 11.39 6.44 3.03
C ILE A 72 12.90 6.24 2.91
N ASP A 73 13.63 6.35 4.04
CA ASP A 73 15.08 6.17 4.05
C ASP A 73 15.51 4.74 3.74
N GLU A 74 14.78 3.76 4.25
CA GLU A 74 15.01 2.33 4.05
C GLU A 74 14.64 1.88 2.63
N GLN A 75 13.49 2.30 2.13
CA GLN A 75 13.01 1.90 0.80
C GLN A 75 13.70 2.66 -0.35
N PHE A 76 14.37 3.77 -0.08
CA PHE A 76 15.15 4.55 -1.06
C PHE A 76 16.60 4.75 -0.58
N PRO A 77 17.39 3.66 -0.41
CA PRO A 77 18.69 3.73 0.28
C PRO A 77 19.80 4.41 -0.52
N ARG A 78 19.71 4.40 -1.86
CA ARG A 78 20.75 4.94 -2.75
C ARG A 78 20.16 5.94 -3.74
N PRO A 79 19.97 7.20 -3.31
CA PRO A 79 19.58 8.24 -4.24
C PRO A 79 20.73 8.48 -5.23
N ASN A 80 20.41 8.40 -6.51
CA ASN A 80 21.28 8.86 -7.58
C ASN A 80 20.58 9.98 -8.35
N TRP A 81 21.20 10.52 -9.38
CA TRP A 81 20.61 11.58 -10.18
C TRP A 81 19.32 11.14 -10.91
N GLU A 82 19.17 9.85 -11.19
CA GLU A 82 17.97 9.27 -11.81
C GLU A 82 16.86 8.97 -10.77
N ASN A 83 17.28 8.48 -9.59
CA ASN A 83 16.39 8.06 -8.50
C ASN A 83 16.61 8.93 -7.27
N ARG A 84 16.29 10.21 -7.38
CA ARG A 84 16.37 11.13 -6.25
C ARG A 84 15.49 10.66 -5.10
N LYS A 85 16.01 10.74 -3.89
CA LYS A 85 15.23 10.44 -2.69
C LYS A 85 13.98 11.33 -2.65
N PRO A 86 12.79 10.76 -2.50
CA PRO A 86 11.56 11.55 -2.47
C PRO A 86 11.51 12.42 -1.20
N SER A 87 10.68 13.45 -1.28
CA SER A 87 10.46 14.35 -0.14
C SER A 87 9.86 13.59 1.03
N ARG A 88 10.34 13.90 2.25
CA ARG A 88 9.79 13.37 3.50
C ARG A 88 8.49 14.05 3.94
N ARG A 89 8.01 15.06 3.23
CA ARG A 89 6.78 15.79 3.54
C ARG A 89 5.57 14.88 3.36
N ASN A 90 4.78 14.71 4.40
CA ASN A 90 3.62 13.82 4.41
C ASN A 90 2.48 14.27 3.48
N ASP A 91 2.34 15.58 3.25
CA ASP A 91 1.32 16.15 2.37
C ASP A 91 1.54 15.84 0.88
N LEU A 92 2.74 15.39 0.52
CA LEU A 92 3.09 14.99 -0.85
C LEU A 92 2.82 13.51 -1.14
N TRP A 93 2.40 12.74 -0.15
CA TRP A 93 2.14 11.32 -0.32
C TRP A 93 0.64 11.03 -0.29
N ARG A 94 0.16 10.41 -1.35
CA ARG A 94 -1.23 10.02 -1.50
C ARG A 94 -1.35 8.51 -1.64
N VAL A 95 -2.37 7.94 -1.03
CA VAL A 95 -2.68 6.52 -1.23
C VAL A 95 -3.02 6.31 -2.71
N MET A 96 -2.39 5.30 -3.32
CA MET A 96 -2.61 4.90 -4.70
C MET A 96 -3.44 3.62 -4.77
N CYS A 97 -3.13 2.68 -3.88
CA CYS A 97 -3.78 1.39 -3.80
C CYS A 97 -3.73 0.86 -2.36
N VAL A 98 -4.76 0.15 -1.96
CA VAL A 98 -4.80 -0.66 -0.74
C VAL A 98 -5.04 -2.10 -1.17
N ALA A 99 -4.11 -2.99 -0.86
CA ALA A 99 -4.22 -4.43 -1.11
C ALA A 99 -4.61 -5.12 0.19
N THR A 100 -5.70 -5.87 0.19
CA THR A 100 -6.20 -6.65 1.31
C THR A 100 -6.09 -8.14 0.96
N PHE A 101 -5.57 -8.93 1.89
CA PHE A 101 -5.30 -10.36 1.71
C PHE A 101 -6.10 -11.21 2.71
N ASP A 102 -6.22 -12.50 2.44
CA ASP A 102 -6.96 -13.43 3.30
C ASP A 102 -6.26 -13.74 4.62
N ASN A 103 -4.93 -13.61 4.65
CA ASN A 103 -4.16 -13.91 5.86
C ASN A 103 -2.95 -12.97 6.04
N TYR A 104 -2.41 -12.96 7.24
CA TYR A 104 -1.26 -12.11 7.59
C TYR A 104 0.04 -12.53 6.88
N GLU A 105 0.19 -13.81 6.58
CA GLU A 105 1.37 -14.32 5.89
C GLU A 105 1.41 -13.84 4.44
N TYR A 106 0.27 -13.81 3.76
CA TYR A 106 0.13 -13.24 2.42
C TYR A 106 0.45 -11.75 2.41
N ALA A 107 -0.09 -10.99 3.36
CA ALA A 107 0.22 -9.56 3.49
C ALA A 107 1.72 -9.31 3.73
N LEU A 108 2.35 -10.17 4.55
CA LEU A 108 3.79 -10.09 4.81
C LEU A 108 4.63 -10.46 3.59
N ALA A 109 4.26 -11.54 2.88
CA ALA A 109 4.92 -11.96 1.64
C ALA A 109 4.82 -10.87 0.57
N ALA A 110 3.61 -10.32 0.38
CA ALA A 110 3.39 -9.20 -0.55
C ALA A 110 4.24 -7.98 -0.19
N TYR A 111 4.26 -7.56 1.07
CA TYR A 111 5.07 -6.42 1.50
C TYR A 111 6.56 -6.64 1.25
N LYS A 112 7.08 -7.79 1.66
CA LYS A 112 8.50 -8.14 1.47
C LYS A 112 8.86 -8.25 0.00
N GLY A 113 8.04 -8.93 -0.80
CA GLY A 113 8.23 -9.08 -2.24
C GLY A 113 8.30 -7.73 -2.94
N LEU A 114 7.36 -6.82 -2.67
CA LEU A 114 7.35 -5.47 -3.24
C LEU A 114 8.59 -4.66 -2.88
N VAL A 115 9.03 -4.72 -1.62
CA VAL A 115 10.24 -4.01 -1.17
C VAL A 115 11.49 -4.61 -1.82
N GLN A 116 11.58 -5.94 -1.90
CA GLN A 116 12.72 -6.64 -2.52
C GLN A 116 12.82 -6.38 -4.02
N LEU A 117 11.71 -6.45 -4.76
CA LEU A 117 11.69 -6.16 -6.20
C LEU A 117 12.15 -4.74 -6.49
N ARG A 118 11.71 -3.78 -5.69
CA ARG A 118 12.22 -2.40 -5.81
C ARG A 118 13.71 -2.33 -5.54
N GLN A 119 14.20 -2.93 -4.45
CA GLN A 119 15.61 -2.90 -4.11
C GLN A 119 16.46 -3.59 -5.17
N ALA A 120 15.99 -4.71 -5.72
CA ALA A 120 16.65 -5.40 -6.82
C ALA A 120 16.81 -4.47 -8.03
N ARG A 121 15.74 -3.78 -8.43
CA ARG A 121 15.76 -2.84 -9.57
C ARG A 121 16.63 -1.62 -9.31
N ASP A 122 16.50 -0.99 -8.15
CA ASP A 122 17.16 0.28 -7.87
C ASP A 122 18.63 0.12 -7.47
N VAL A 123 19.01 -1.02 -6.91
CA VAL A 123 20.34 -1.24 -6.31
C VAL A 123 21.15 -2.34 -7.00
N PHE A 124 20.56 -3.53 -7.19
CA PHE A 124 21.31 -4.72 -7.60
C PHE A 124 21.30 -4.95 -9.11
N GLN A 125 20.15 -4.79 -9.77
CA GLN A 125 19.94 -5.08 -11.19
C GLN A 125 19.84 -3.84 -12.07
N GLN A 126 20.35 -2.71 -11.62
CA GLN A 126 20.26 -1.44 -12.34
C GLN A 126 20.88 -1.51 -13.75
N LYS A 127 21.98 -2.25 -13.91
CA LYS A 127 22.65 -2.42 -15.21
C LYS A 127 21.78 -3.22 -16.17
N GLU A 128 21.15 -4.30 -15.70
CA GLU A 128 20.24 -5.15 -16.50
C GLU A 128 18.99 -4.37 -16.89
N ALA A 129 18.38 -3.68 -15.94
CA ALA A 129 17.24 -2.80 -16.22
C ALA A 129 17.58 -1.71 -17.25
N LYS A 130 18.80 -1.17 -17.22
CA LYS A 130 19.28 -0.20 -18.22
C LYS A 130 19.55 -0.84 -19.58
N SER A 131 20.04 -2.09 -19.63
CA SER A 131 20.30 -2.79 -20.89
C SER A 131 19.02 -3.09 -21.67
N LEU A 132 17.91 -3.29 -20.97
CA LEU A 132 16.58 -3.53 -21.56
C LEU A 132 15.92 -2.26 -22.11
N ARG A 133 16.44 -1.08 -21.78
CA ARG A 133 15.92 0.19 -22.27
C ARG A 133 16.32 0.41 -23.73
N ARG A 134 15.39 0.96 -24.51
CA ARG A 134 15.65 1.31 -25.90
C ARG A 134 16.77 2.34 -26.01
N LYS A 135 17.61 2.19 -27.04
CA LYS A 135 18.68 3.11 -27.38
C LYS A 135 18.21 4.08 -28.49
N ASP A 136 18.71 5.30 -28.44
CA ASP A 136 18.60 6.25 -29.55
C ASP A 136 19.59 5.90 -30.69
N ASN A 137 19.57 6.66 -31.77
CA ASN A 137 20.45 6.46 -32.90
C ASN A 137 21.95 6.67 -32.57
N GLU A 138 22.25 7.33 -31.44
CA GLU A 138 23.60 7.61 -30.94
C GLU A 138 24.03 6.54 -29.90
N GLY A 139 23.21 5.56 -29.61
CA GLY A 139 23.49 4.50 -28.62
C GLY A 139 23.19 4.90 -27.17
N ASN A 140 22.69 6.10 -26.91
CA ASN A 140 22.29 6.53 -25.57
C ASN A 140 20.93 5.96 -25.19
N THR A 141 20.68 5.84 -23.90
CA THR A 141 19.36 5.39 -23.41
C THR A 141 18.31 6.43 -23.72
N TRP A 142 17.29 6.05 -24.48
CA TRP A 142 16.20 6.95 -24.83
C TRP A 142 15.17 7.11 -23.70
N TYR A 143 14.91 8.35 -23.32
CA TYR A 143 14.01 8.73 -22.22
C TYR A 143 12.75 9.44 -22.69
N SER A 144 12.14 9.03 -23.81
CA SER A 144 10.84 9.60 -24.14
C SER A 144 9.77 9.04 -23.20
N GLY A 145 8.72 9.84 -22.95
CA GLY A 145 7.64 9.48 -22.03
C GLY A 145 6.91 8.17 -22.37
N GLN A 146 6.97 7.72 -23.63
CA GLN A 146 6.36 6.46 -24.07
C GLN A 146 7.14 5.21 -23.69
N TYR A 147 8.45 5.32 -23.49
CA TYR A 147 9.34 4.15 -23.36
C TYR A 147 10.01 4.05 -21.98
N ARG A 148 9.79 5.03 -21.13
CA ARG A 148 10.22 4.99 -19.75
C ARG A 148 9.02 4.71 -18.87
N PRO A 149 8.91 3.53 -18.26
CA PRO A 149 7.84 3.26 -17.32
C PRO A 149 7.94 4.26 -16.15
N THR A 150 6.81 4.78 -15.74
CA THR A 150 6.77 5.62 -14.52
C THR A 150 6.94 4.74 -13.30
N TYR A 151 7.46 5.29 -12.20
CA TYR A 151 7.60 4.55 -10.95
C TYR A 151 6.28 3.91 -10.46
N SER A 152 5.15 4.57 -10.72
CA SER A 152 3.84 4.01 -10.38
C SER A 152 3.47 2.82 -11.26
N GLN A 153 3.80 2.81 -12.55
CA GLN A 153 3.59 1.67 -13.43
C GLN A 153 4.50 0.49 -13.06
N GLU A 154 5.75 0.77 -12.69
CA GLU A 154 6.66 -0.25 -12.17
C GLU A 154 6.12 -0.88 -10.88
N ALA A 155 5.58 -0.06 -9.96
CA ALA A 155 5.01 -0.56 -8.71
C ALA A 155 3.72 -1.40 -8.92
N VAL A 156 2.92 -1.06 -9.93
CA VAL A 156 1.74 -1.86 -10.31
C VAL A 156 2.18 -3.19 -10.92
N ALA A 157 3.18 -3.19 -11.80
CA ALA A 157 3.75 -4.41 -12.37
C ALA A 157 4.39 -5.30 -11.29
N ASP A 158 5.08 -4.72 -10.31
CA ASP A 158 5.63 -5.45 -9.17
C ASP A 158 4.51 -6.09 -8.33
N LEU A 159 3.39 -5.39 -8.12
CA LEU A 159 2.26 -5.93 -7.38
C LEU A 159 1.62 -7.12 -8.12
N ALA A 160 1.42 -7.01 -9.44
CA ALA A 160 0.92 -8.11 -10.25
C ALA A 160 1.85 -9.33 -10.18
N HIS A 161 3.16 -9.11 -10.33
CA HIS A 161 4.15 -10.17 -10.24
C HIS A 161 4.17 -10.86 -8.86
N VAL A 162 4.09 -10.10 -7.79
CA VAL A 162 4.07 -10.64 -6.42
C VAL A 162 2.81 -11.47 -6.15
N VAL A 163 1.65 -11.02 -6.64
CA VAL A 163 0.40 -11.78 -6.51
C VAL A 163 0.50 -13.10 -7.26
N ASP A 164 1.07 -13.09 -8.46
CA ASP A 164 1.24 -14.29 -9.30
C ASP A 164 2.27 -15.25 -8.70
N GLU A 165 3.44 -14.75 -8.30
CA GLU A 165 4.55 -15.56 -7.80
C GLU A 165 4.23 -16.28 -6.49
N PHE A 166 3.52 -15.60 -5.59
CA PHE A 166 3.12 -16.17 -4.30
C PHE A 166 1.70 -16.76 -4.31
N GLU A 167 1.04 -16.79 -5.47
CA GLU A 167 -0.34 -17.30 -5.64
C GLU A 167 -1.30 -16.75 -4.57
N LEU A 168 -1.29 -15.42 -4.38
CA LEU A 168 -2.06 -14.74 -3.34
C LEU A 168 -3.55 -14.71 -3.70
N ALA A 169 -4.26 -15.79 -3.39
CA ALA A 169 -5.69 -15.93 -3.67
C ALA A 169 -6.54 -14.89 -2.91
N ASN A 170 -7.70 -14.58 -3.48
CA ASN A 170 -8.71 -13.67 -2.92
C ASN A 170 -8.17 -12.27 -2.55
N THR A 171 -7.15 -11.81 -3.28
CA THR A 171 -6.57 -10.49 -3.06
C THR A 171 -7.51 -9.40 -3.55
N LYS A 172 -7.95 -8.49 -2.67
CA LYS A 172 -8.76 -7.32 -3.02
C LYS A 172 -7.89 -6.09 -3.17
N LEU A 173 -7.90 -5.49 -4.35
CA LEU A 173 -7.12 -4.29 -4.69
C LEU A 173 -8.05 -3.08 -4.87
N GLN A 174 -7.99 -2.15 -3.92
CA GLN A 174 -8.76 -0.91 -3.96
C GLN A 174 -7.88 0.24 -4.46
N TRP A 175 -8.24 0.83 -5.59
CA TRP A 175 -7.47 1.85 -6.29
C TRP A 175 -8.03 3.27 -6.07
N GLU A 176 -7.15 4.26 -5.89
CA GLU A 176 -7.55 5.68 -5.96
C GLU A 176 -8.20 5.98 -7.32
N ASN A 177 -7.61 5.44 -8.39
CA ASN A 177 -8.11 5.53 -9.74
C ASN A 177 -7.98 4.17 -10.42
N LEU A 178 -9.08 3.57 -10.80
CA LEU A 178 -9.12 2.21 -11.35
C LEU A 178 -8.29 2.03 -12.64
N TRP A 179 -8.16 3.06 -13.46
CA TRP A 179 -7.32 3.01 -14.67
C TRP A 179 -5.83 2.74 -14.40
N ARG A 180 -5.38 2.94 -13.13
CA ARG A 180 -3.98 2.68 -12.76
C ARG A 180 -3.60 1.21 -12.74
N LYS A 181 -4.57 0.32 -12.63
CA LYS A 181 -4.32 -1.13 -12.72
C LYS A 181 -3.74 -1.54 -14.08
N GLY A 182 -3.99 -0.73 -15.11
CA GLY A 182 -3.64 -1.06 -16.49
C GLY A 182 -4.63 -2.05 -17.10
N GLU A 183 -4.15 -2.85 -18.06
CA GLU A 183 -4.96 -3.82 -18.79
C GLU A 183 -5.14 -5.11 -17.99
N ASP A 184 -6.33 -5.69 -18.06
CA ASP A 184 -6.70 -6.90 -17.31
C ASP A 184 -5.88 -8.14 -17.71
N GLN A 185 -5.34 -8.16 -18.92
CA GLN A 185 -4.48 -9.26 -19.39
C GLN A 185 -3.18 -9.45 -18.57
N HIS A 186 -2.77 -8.45 -17.81
CA HIS A 186 -1.59 -8.50 -16.94
C HIS A 186 -1.90 -9.00 -15.52
N TRP A 187 -3.15 -9.36 -15.25
CA TRP A 187 -3.61 -9.82 -13.95
C TRP A 187 -4.22 -11.22 -14.02
N ARG A 188 -3.93 -12.02 -13.03
CA ARG A 188 -4.66 -13.26 -12.81
C ARG A 188 -5.99 -12.95 -12.12
N LEU A 189 -7.05 -12.81 -12.92
CA LEU A 189 -8.39 -12.45 -12.43
C LEU A 189 -9.02 -13.52 -11.54
N ASP A 190 -8.48 -14.73 -11.52
CA ASP A 190 -8.82 -15.79 -10.58
C ASP A 190 -8.31 -15.53 -9.16
N LEU A 191 -7.24 -14.73 -9.01
CA LEU A 191 -6.64 -14.41 -7.72
C LEU A 191 -7.01 -13.03 -7.19
N VAL A 192 -7.40 -12.10 -8.08
CA VAL A 192 -7.49 -10.67 -7.75
C VAL A 192 -8.84 -10.07 -8.11
N GLU A 193 -9.43 -9.36 -7.15
CA GLU A 193 -10.57 -8.48 -7.35
C GLU A 193 -10.13 -7.02 -7.36
N HIS A 194 -10.56 -6.25 -8.37
CA HIS A 194 -10.25 -4.83 -8.49
C HIS A 194 -11.48 -3.97 -8.16
N ASP A 195 -11.30 -3.04 -7.25
CA ASP A 195 -12.32 -2.08 -6.84
C ASP A 195 -11.74 -0.65 -6.78
N SER A 196 -12.61 0.33 -6.68
CA SER A 196 -12.24 1.73 -6.51
C SER A 196 -12.32 2.13 -5.03
N LEU A 197 -11.34 2.93 -4.57
CA LEU A 197 -11.44 3.58 -3.27
C LEU A 197 -12.63 4.56 -3.26
N PRO A 198 -13.33 4.71 -2.13
CA PRO A 198 -14.30 5.76 -1.98
C PRO A 198 -13.70 7.13 -2.26
N PRO A 199 -14.44 8.06 -2.87
CA PRO A 199 -13.94 9.41 -3.13
C PRO A 199 -13.59 10.12 -1.82
N PHE A 200 -12.43 10.75 -1.76
CA PHE A 200 -11.95 11.43 -0.56
C PHE A 200 -11.19 12.71 -0.89
N ASN A 201 -11.21 13.65 0.05
CA ASN A 201 -10.33 14.80 -0.01
C ASN A 201 -8.91 14.43 0.46
N PRO A 202 -7.87 15.00 -0.14
CA PRO A 202 -6.48 14.75 0.28
C PRO A 202 -6.22 15.01 1.77
N ARG A 203 -6.98 15.91 2.38
CA ARG A 203 -6.87 16.24 3.82
C ARG A 203 -7.45 15.14 4.71
N ASP A 204 -8.41 14.39 4.19
CA ASP A 204 -9.17 13.36 4.92
C ASP A 204 -8.63 11.95 4.66
N GLN A 205 -7.54 11.81 3.90
CA GLN A 205 -6.93 10.53 3.56
C GLN A 205 -6.70 9.64 4.79
N SER A 206 -6.26 10.21 5.91
CA SER A 206 -6.02 9.42 7.12
C SER A 206 -7.31 8.85 7.72
N ILE A 207 -8.43 9.55 7.58
CA ILE A 207 -9.75 9.10 8.04
C ILE A 207 -10.21 7.95 7.16
N LEU A 208 -10.13 8.13 5.85
CA LEU A 208 -10.48 7.06 4.89
C LEU A 208 -9.69 5.78 5.16
N LEU A 209 -8.36 5.89 5.32
CA LEU A 209 -7.52 4.72 5.53
C LEU A 209 -7.80 4.03 6.87
N ASP A 210 -8.14 4.79 7.91
CA ASP A 210 -8.55 4.24 9.18
C ASP A 210 -9.91 3.53 9.09
N ASP A 211 -10.85 4.07 8.31
CA ASP A 211 -12.16 3.44 8.08
C ASP A 211 -12.02 2.16 7.25
N LEU A 212 -11.18 2.15 6.22
CA LEU A 212 -10.88 0.96 5.43
C LEU A 212 -10.24 -0.13 6.28
N ARG A 213 -9.28 0.25 7.13
CA ARG A 213 -8.68 -0.69 8.08
C ARG A 213 -9.73 -1.28 9.03
N ALA A 214 -10.59 -0.44 9.61
CA ALA A 214 -11.61 -0.89 10.54
C ALA A 214 -12.59 -1.88 9.89
N ARG A 215 -13.00 -1.62 8.65
CA ARG A 215 -13.86 -2.53 7.87
C ARG A 215 -13.14 -3.85 7.59
N ALA A 216 -11.90 -3.79 7.12
CA ALA A 216 -11.11 -4.98 6.83
C ALA A 216 -10.87 -5.85 8.08
N VAL A 217 -10.65 -5.24 9.25
CA VAL A 217 -10.55 -5.99 10.52
C VAL A 217 -11.86 -6.70 10.83
N GLN A 218 -13.00 -6.06 10.63
CA GLN A 218 -14.31 -6.67 10.87
C GLN A 218 -14.61 -7.80 9.88
N GLU A 219 -14.31 -7.61 8.60
CA GLU A 219 -14.46 -8.63 7.56
C GLU A 219 -13.57 -9.84 7.85
N PHE A 220 -12.32 -9.59 8.19
CA PHE A 220 -11.36 -10.64 8.53
C PHE A 220 -11.77 -11.44 9.78
N ALA A 221 -12.29 -10.77 10.82
CA ALA A 221 -12.81 -11.44 12.00
C ALA A 221 -13.99 -12.37 11.66
N LYS A 222 -14.92 -11.93 10.80
CA LYS A 222 -16.03 -12.74 10.34
C LYS A 222 -15.59 -13.96 9.53
N LEU A 223 -14.60 -13.80 8.66
CA LEU A 223 -14.04 -14.92 7.88
C LEU A 223 -13.42 -15.97 8.81
N ARG A 224 -12.64 -15.56 9.80
CA ARG A 224 -12.05 -16.49 10.79
C ARG A 224 -13.11 -17.20 11.62
N GLU A 225 -14.18 -16.52 12.00
CA GLU A 225 -15.31 -17.14 12.70
C GLU A 225 -16.02 -18.19 11.83
N ALA A 226 -16.24 -17.87 10.54
CA ALA A 226 -16.85 -18.81 9.60
C ALA A 226 -15.98 -20.06 9.39
N GLU A 227 -14.68 -19.89 9.16
CA GLU A 227 -13.72 -20.99 9.04
C GLU A 227 -13.64 -21.86 10.29
N ALA A 228 -13.73 -21.25 11.47
CA ALA A 228 -13.74 -22.00 12.74
C ALA A 228 -14.99 -22.85 12.90
N VAL A 229 -16.15 -22.35 12.47
CA VAL A 229 -17.42 -23.09 12.47
C VAL A 229 -17.37 -24.24 11.47
N GLU A 230 -16.87 -24.02 10.26
CA GLU A 230 -16.73 -25.09 9.25
C GLU A 230 -15.84 -26.23 9.74
N LYS A 231 -14.68 -25.92 10.33
CA LYS A 231 -13.80 -26.96 10.91
C LYS A 231 -14.48 -27.76 12.02
N GLN A 232 -15.25 -27.11 12.89
CA GLN A 232 -15.98 -27.82 13.94
C GLN A 232 -17.08 -28.75 13.38
N VAL A 233 -17.74 -28.33 12.29
CA VAL A 233 -18.74 -29.16 11.60
C VAL A 233 -18.06 -30.36 10.93
N GLU A 234 -16.94 -30.17 10.24
CA GLU A 234 -16.17 -31.26 9.63
C GLU A 234 -15.68 -32.27 10.67
N GLU A 235 -15.12 -31.80 11.79
CA GLU A 235 -14.70 -32.69 12.90
C GLU A 235 -15.87 -33.48 13.50
N SER A 236 -17.05 -32.87 13.59
CA SER A 236 -18.25 -33.52 14.11
C SER A 236 -18.88 -34.55 13.16
N VAL A 237 -18.59 -34.46 11.85
CA VAL A 237 -19.08 -35.42 10.84
C VAL A 237 -18.16 -36.63 10.71
N VAL A 238 -16.88 -36.47 11.07
CA VAL A 238 -15.86 -37.54 10.98
C VAL A 238 -15.80 -38.39 12.28
N ALA A 239 -16.36 -37.91 13.39
CA ALA A 239 -16.44 -38.62 14.68
C ALA A 239 -17.74 -39.44 14.78
#